data_7bf9eca4102c5c77dcc326aa2ad82181
#
_entry.id   7bf9eca4102c5c77dcc326aa2ad82181
#
_cell.length_a   1.000
_cell.length_b   1.000
_cell.length_c   1.000
_cell.angle_alpha   90.00
_cell.angle_beta   90.00
_cell.angle_gamma   90.00
#
_symmetry.space_group_name_H-M   'P 1'
#
loop_
_entity.id
_entity.type
_entity.pdbx_description
1 polymer ?
#
loop_
_entity_poly.entity_id
_entity_poly.type
_entity_poly.pdbx_seq_one_letter_code
_entity_poly.pdbx_strand_id
1 'polypeptide(L)'
;MSHPEVILLVRFKTALSFEEVSKIAVERTPEFSALGGLQQKYYLQDTSSGEYAGLYLWKSPEALAKYRDSELRASIAEAYQVQGEPRIEIYKIVRTLRNDIA
;
A
#
# COMPACT_ATOMS: atom_id res chain seq x y z
N MET A 1 8.37 17.09 -12.64
CA MET A 1 7.81 16.16 -11.67
C MET A 1 7.46 14.86 -12.36
N SER A 2 7.89 13.75 -11.79
CA SER A 2 7.52 12.46 -12.34
C SER A 2 6.15 12.03 -11.81
N HIS A 3 5.39 11.40 -12.69
CA HIS A 3 4.08 10.83 -12.31
C HIS A 3 4.25 9.37 -11.93
N PRO A 4 3.38 8.82 -11.09
CA PRO A 4 3.43 7.40 -10.81
C PRO A 4 3.12 6.60 -12.08
N GLU A 5 3.76 5.45 -12.21
CA GLU A 5 3.58 4.57 -13.36
C GLU A 5 2.83 3.29 -13.01
N VAL A 6 2.90 2.87 -11.74
CA VAL A 6 2.37 1.57 -11.31
C VAL A 6 1.61 1.73 -10.00
N ILE A 7 0.50 1.03 -9.90
CA ILE A 7 -0.28 0.94 -8.66
C ILE A 7 -0.16 -0.46 -8.08
N LEU A 8 0.12 -0.54 -6.78
CA LEU A 8 0.00 -1.78 -6.02
C LEU A 8 -1.19 -1.64 -5.09
N LEU A 9 -2.11 -2.58 -5.15
CA LEU A 9 -3.23 -2.64 -4.22
C LEU A 9 -3.12 -3.91 -3.39
N VAL A 10 -3.07 -3.77 -2.07
CA VAL A 10 -3.00 -4.90 -1.15
C VAL A 10 -4.22 -4.85 -0.24
N ARG A 11 -5.04 -5.90 -0.31
CA ARG A 11 -6.30 -5.99 0.44
C ARG A 11 -6.21 -7.16 1.42
N PHE A 12 -6.67 -6.97 2.64
CA PHE A 12 -6.55 -8.01 3.67
C PHE A 12 -7.66 -7.93 4.71
N LYS A 13 -7.84 -9.06 5.40
CA LYS A 13 -8.74 -9.18 6.55
C LYS A 13 -7.93 -9.24 7.83
N THR A 14 -8.45 -8.65 8.89
CA THR A 14 -7.86 -8.75 10.22
C THR A 14 -8.94 -8.64 11.28
N ALA A 15 -8.70 -9.24 12.43
CA ALA A 15 -9.59 -9.12 13.59
C ALA A 15 -9.28 -7.87 14.42
N LEU A 16 -8.20 -7.15 14.10
CA LEU A 16 -7.85 -5.93 14.81
C LEU A 16 -8.92 -4.86 14.62
N SER A 17 -9.11 -4.02 15.63
CA SER A 17 -10.04 -2.89 15.55
C SER A 17 -9.51 -1.80 14.61
N PHE A 18 -10.38 -0.89 14.21
CA PHE A 18 -9.98 0.26 13.41
C PHE A 18 -8.88 1.07 14.09
N GLU A 19 -9.01 1.29 15.39
CA GLU A 19 -8.01 2.04 16.17
C GLU A 19 -6.66 1.33 16.16
N GLU A 20 -6.66 0.00 16.32
CA GLU A 20 -5.42 -0.78 16.30
C GLU A 20 -4.75 -0.74 14.94
N VAL A 21 -5.54 -0.89 13.86
CA VAL A 21 -5.01 -0.81 12.48
C VAL A 21 -4.44 0.58 12.22
N SER A 22 -5.15 1.63 12.63
CA SER A 22 -4.70 3.01 12.46
C SER A 22 -3.40 3.29 13.21
N LYS A 23 -3.29 2.77 14.43
CA LYS A 23 -2.09 2.93 15.25
C LYS A 23 -0.87 2.29 14.57
N ILE A 24 -1.04 1.08 14.06
CA ILE A 24 0.03 0.39 13.35
C ILE A 24 0.46 1.19 12.12
N ALA A 25 -0.50 1.71 11.36
CA ALA A 25 -0.20 2.53 10.17
C ALA A 25 0.62 3.76 10.54
N VAL A 26 0.25 4.45 11.61
CA VAL A 26 0.98 5.63 12.08
C VAL A 26 2.39 5.28 12.54
N GLU A 27 2.54 4.21 13.29
CA GLU A 27 3.84 3.76 13.80
C GLU A 27 4.81 3.38 12.68
N ARG A 28 4.30 2.88 11.57
CA ARG A 28 5.11 2.45 10.43
C ARG A 28 5.32 3.54 9.37
N THR A 29 4.74 4.71 9.56
CA THR A 29 4.86 5.83 8.63
C THR A 29 6.31 6.20 8.29
N PRO A 30 7.25 6.31 9.26
CA PRO A 30 8.63 6.66 8.91
C PRO A 30 9.28 5.69 7.92
N GLU A 31 9.04 4.40 8.07
CA GLU A 31 9.61 3.38 7.19
C GLU A 31 9.07 3.50 5.78
N PHE A 32 7.77 3.71 5.63
CA PHE A 32 7.16 3.88 4.31
C PHE A 32 7.55 5.20 3.67
N SER A 33 7.63 6.27 4.46
CA SER A 33 8.04 7.58 3.95
C SER A 33 9.47 7.58 3.41
N ALA A 34 10.31 6.68 3.92
CA ALA A 34 11.70 6.57 3.50
C ALA A 34 11.89 5.75 2.21
N LEU A 35 10.84 5.10 1.71
CA LEU A 35 10.95 4.26 0.52
C LEU A 35 11.13 5.10 -0.74
N GLY A 36 12.26 4.88 -1.42
CA GLY A 36 12.52 5.53 -2.70
C GLY A 36 11.57 5.01 -3.77
N GLY A 37 10.95 5.91 -4.51
CA GLY A 37 10.03 5.54 -5.56
C GLY A 37 8.58 5.36 -5.14
N LEU A 38 8.28 5.34 -3.84
CA LEU A 38 6.91 5.38 -3.37
C LEU A 38 6.46 6.84 -3.35
N GLN A 39 5.57 7.21 -4.27
CA GLN A 39 5.14 8.60 -4.39
C GLN A 39 3.96 8.93 -3.50
N GLN A 40 3.09 7.95 -3.23
CA GLN A 40 1.94 8.13 -2.36
C GLN A 40 1.44 6.78 -1.90
N LYS A 41 0.85 6.74 -0.72
CA LYS A 41 0.15 5.57 -0.22
C LYS A 41 -1.16 6.02 0.41
N TYR A 42 -2.25 5.39 0.01
CA TYR A 42 -3.55 5.60 0.62
C TYR A 42 -3.92 4.40 1.46
N TYR A 43 -4.45 4.66 2.64
CA TYR A 43 -4.95 3.62 3.55
C TYR A 43 -6.46 3.58 3.39
N LEU A 44 -7.00 2.43 3.01
CA LEU A 44 -8.39 2.29 2.60
C LEU A 44 -9.12 1.27 3.46
N GLN A 45 -10.43 1.45 3.55
CA GLN A 45 -11.30 0.43 4.13
C GLN A 45 -12.49 0.22 3.21
N ASP A 46 -12.78 -1.04 2.90
CA ASP A 46 -13.96 -1.40 2.10
C ASP A 46 -15.20 -1.14 2.96
N THR A 47 -16.10 -0.29 2.48
CA THR A 47 -17.28 0.11 3.23
C THR A 47 -18.31 -1.00 3.37
N SER A 48 -18.28 -2.02 2.51
CA SER A 48 -19.22 -3.13 2.60
C SER A 48 -18.67 -4.32 3.38
N SER A 49 -17.40 -4.68 3.19
CA SER A 49 -16.82 -5.86 3.86
C SER A 49 -16.06 -5.52 5.13
N GLY A 50 -15.63 -4.27 5.29
CA GLY A 50 -14.77 -3.86 6.39
C GLY A 50 -13.31 -4.24 6.22
N GLU A 51 -12.94 -4.90 5.12
CA GLU A 51 -11.55 -5.23 4.86
C GLU A 51 -10.72 -3.98 4.65
N TYR A 52 -9.45 -4.05 5.03
CA TYR A 52 -8.52 -2.93 4.84
C TYR A 52 -7.70 -3.10 3.57
N ALA A 53 -7.22 -2.00 3.02
CA ALA A 53 -6.38 -2.03 1.84
C ALA A 53 -5.35 -0.90 1.88
N GLY A 54 -4.23 -1.15 1.23
CA GLY A 54 -3.24 -0.11 0.94
C GLY A 54 -3.15 0.06 -0.56
N LEU A 55 -3.23 1.30 -1.03
CA LEU A 55 -3.06 1.63 -2.43
C LEU A 55 -1.76 2.43 -2.55
N TYR A 56 -0.79 1.87 -3.26
CA TYR A 56 0.55 2.44 -3.36
C TYR A 56 0.79 2.93 -4.78
N LEU A 57 1.23 4.18 -4.90
CA LEU A 57 1.60 4.76 -6.19
C LEU A 57 3.11 4.75 -6.31
N TRP A 58 3.63 3.97 -7.27
CA TRP A 58 5.08 3.80 -7.48
C TRP A 58 5.52 4.54 -8.73
N LYS A 59 6.69 5.15 -8.66
CA LYS A 59 7.22 5.90 -9.80
C LYS A 59 7.67 5.00 -10.94
N SER A 60 7.97 3.72 -10.66
CA SER A 60 8.42 2.77 -11.68
C SER A 60 8.17 1.34 -11.28
N PRO A 61 8.12 0.40 -12.24
CA PRO A 61 8.04 -1.03 -11.93
C PRO A 61 9.23 -1.52 -11.10
N GLU A 62 10.42 -0.95 -11.33
CA GLU A 62 11.63 -1.31 -10.61
C GLU A 62 11.53 -0.96 -9.13
N ALA A 63 10.96 0.21 -8.81
CA ALA A 63 10.75 0.62 -7.43
C ALA A 63 9.78 -0.33 -6.72
N LEU A 64 8.71 -0.73 -7.39
CA LEU A 64 7.76 -1.72 -6.85
C LEU A 64 8.44 -3.07 -6.62
N ALA A 65 9.22 -3.53 -7.59
CA ALA A 65 9.92 -4.82 -7.48
C ALA A 65 10.85 -4.83 -6.26
N LYS A 66 11.57 -3.74 -6.04
CA LYS A 66 12.46 -3.60 -4.90
C LYS A 66 11.69 -3.69 -3.58
N TYR A 67 10.53 -3.04 -3.50
CA TYR A 67 9.67 -3.10 -2.32
C TYR A 67 9.16 -4.52 -2.07
N ARG A 68 8.75 -5.22 -3.13
CA ARG A 68 8.21 -6.59 -3.02
C ARG A 68 9.20 -7.55 -2.40
N ASP A 69 10.48 -7.32 -2.58
CA ASP A 69 11.55 -8.17 -2.05
C ASP A 69 12.05 -7.69 -0.69
N SER A 70 11.47 -6.63 -0.14
CA SER A 70 11.95 -6.02 1.09
C SER A 70 11.43 -6.72 2.35
N GLU A 71 12.17 -6.57 3.44
CA GLU A 71 11.74 -7.03 4.75
C GLU A 71 10.52 -6.25 5.25
N LEU A 72 10.43 -4.97 4.88
CA LEU A 72 9.28 -4.15 5.25
C LEU A 72 7.99 -4.76 4.69
N ARG A 73 8.01 -5.14 3.42
CA ARG A 73 6.85 -5.77 2.79
C ARG A 73 6.53 -7.11 3.45
N ALA A 74 7.54 -7.91 3.74
CA ALA A 74 7.36 -9.22 4.35
C ALA A 74 6.77 -9.12 5.77
N SER A 75 7.00 -8.02 6.46
CA SER A 75 6.53 -7.82 7.85
C SER A 75 5.06 -7.40 7.96
N ILE A 76 4.41 -7.04 6.86
CA ILE A 76 3.04 -6.50 6.90
C ILE A 76 2.03 -7.50 7.44
N ALA A 77 2.10 -8.75 6.99
CA ALA A 77 1.13 -9.77 7.40
C ALA A 77 1.14 -9.96 8.93
N GLU A 78 2.32 -10.00 9.52
CA GLU A 78 2.47 -10.15 10.96
C GLU A 78 2.04 -8.87 11.69
N ALA A 79 2.49 -7.71 11.21
CA ALA A 79 2.20 -6.43 11.85
C ALA A 79 0.69 -6.18 11.96
N TYR A 80 -0.06 -6.48 10.91
CA TYR A 80 -1.51 -6.28 10.89
C TYR A 80 -2.31 -7.53 11.24
N GLN A 81 -1.64 -8.60 11.64
CA GLN A 81 -2.27 -9.88 11.98
C GLN A 81 -3.26 -10.31 10.89
N VAL A 82 -2.75 -10.32 9.65
CA VAL A 82 -3.55 -10.62 8.47
C VAL A 82 -4.07 -12.05 8.53
N GLN A 83 -5.37 -12.21 8.30
CA GLN A 83 -6.05 -13.51 8.26
C GLN A 83 -6.08 -14.03 6.84
N GLY A 84 -5.50 -15.21 6.63
CA GLY A 84 -5.44 -15.84 5.31
C GLY A 84 -4.47 -15.11 4.37
N GLU A 85 -4.66 -15.33 3.08
CA GLU A 85 -3.82 -14.72 2.06
C GLU A 85 -4.30 -13.31 1.72
N PRO A 86 -3.43 -12.30 1.75
CA PRO A 86 -3.83 -10.98 1.26
C PRO A 86 -4.05 -11.03 -0.25
N ARG A 87 -4.99 -10.23 -0.71
CA ARG A 87 -5.25 -10.09 -2.14
C ARG A 87 -4.36 -8.98 -2.70
N ILE A 88 -3.53 -9.32 -3.68
CA ILE A 88 -2.56 -8.40 -4.26
C ILE A 88 -2.90 -8.17 -5.72
N GLU A 89 -3.03 -6.90 -6.10
CA GLU A 89 -3.32 -6.50 -7.48
C GLU A 89 -2.31 -5.45 -7.90
N ILE A 90 -1.81 -5.56 -9.12
CA ILE A 90 -0.82 -4.63 -9.68
C ILE A 90 -1.38 -4.10 -10.99
N TYR A 91 -1.39 -2.78 -11.14
CA TYR A 91 -1.93 -2.14 -12.32
C TYR A 91 -0.90 -1.17 -12.89
N LYS A 92 -0.76 -1.20 -14.21
CA LYS A 92 0.03 -0.19 -14.93
C LYS A 92 -0.89 1.01 -15.20
N ILE A 93 -0.42 2.20 -14.88
CA ILE A 93 -1.17 3.42 -15.20
C ILE A 93 -0.97 3.69 -16.69
N VAL A 94 -2.05 3.61 -17.46
CA VAL A 94 -1.96 3.78 -18.90
C VAL A 94 -2.26 5.22 -19.35
N ARG A 95 -2.95 5.99 -18.50
CA ARG A 95 -3.28 7.37 -18.80
C ARG A 95 -3.70 8.08 -17.52
N THR A 96 -3.37 9.37 -17.44
CA THR A 96 -3.76 10.24 -16.32
C THR A 96 -4.68 11.33 -16.85
N LEU A 97 -5.82 11.53 -16.22
CA LEU A 97 -6.77 12.58 -16.64
C LEU A 97 -6.22 13.97 -16.30
N ARG A 98 -5.71 14.13 -15.07
CA ARG A 98 -5.16 15.40 -14.59
C ARG A 98 -3.73 15.18 -14.13
N ASN A 99 -2.84 16.10 -14.52
CA ASN A 99 -1.40 15.96 -14.21
C ASN A 99 -0.99 16.58 -12.87
N ASP A 100 -1.86 17.36 -12.25
CA ASP A 100 -1.58 18.07 -10.99
C ASP A 100 -2.10 17.35 -9.74
N ILE A 101 -2.64 16.15 -9.92
CA ILE A 101 -3.18 15.34 -8.83
C ILE A 101 -2.48 13.98 -8.83
N ALA A 102 -1.96 13.59 -7.67
CA ALA A 102 -1.35 12.27 -7.48
C ALA A 102 -2.35 11.26 -6.90
#